data_6512cb0c50749806284d5b138819353c
#
_entry.id   6512cb0c50749806284d5b138819353c
#
_cell.length_a   1.000
_cell.length_b   1.000
_cell.length_c   1.000
_cell.angle_alpha   90.00
_cell.angle_beta   90.00
_cell.angle_gamma   90.00
#
_symmetry.space_group_name_H-M   'P 1'
#
loop_
_entity.id
_entity.type
_entity.pdbx_description
1 polymer ?
#
loop_
_entity_poly.entity_id
_entity_poly.type
_entity_poly.pdbx_seq_one_letter_code
_entity_poly.pdbx_strand_id
1 'polypeptide(L)'
;MENDAETAHQWRVALRLLREISALEPDAAGRAGRIQEAHAFFAGSGVERLEKLARLLTPKMTEQQLLCVLVPVERVAARERITDADMGLLSADSPEAASADAFPLILIADNIRAAVNMGGIFRKAEFFGAQALWLCG
;
A
#
# COMPACT_ATOMS: atom_id res chain seq x y z
N MET A 1 -10.54 -19.94 -14.72
CA MET A 1 -9.54 -20.65 -13.88
C MET A 1 -8.10 -20.45 -14.35
N GLU A 2 -7.82 -20.60 -15.64
CA GLU A 2 -6.46 -20.39 -16.20
C GLU A 2 -5.99 -18.91 -16.05
N ASN A 3 -6.89 -17.97 -16.27
CA ASN A 3 -6.63 -16.52 -16.13
C ASN A 3 -6.27 -16.09 -14.69
N ASP A 4 -6.81 -16.76 -13.67
CA ASP A 4 -6.51 -16.41 -12.27
C ASP A 4 -5.10 -16.82 -11.82
N ALA A 5 -4.63 -17.97 -12.32
CA ALA A 5 -3.28 -18.45 -12.03
C ALA A 5 -2.21 -17.58 -12.71
N GLU A 6 -2.46 -17.20 -13.97
CA GLU A 6 -1.60 -16.28 -14.74
C GLU A 6 -1.54 -14.92 -14.06
N THR A 7 -2.68 -14.35 -13.71
CA THR A 7 -2.76 -13.08 -12.99
C THR A 7 -2.00 -13.14 -11.65
N ALA A 8 -2.15 -14.23 -10.89
CA ALA A 8 -1.40 -14.42 -9.64
C ALA A 8 0.11 -14.54 -9.87
N HIS A 9 0.52 -15.10 -10.99
CA HIS A 9 1.92 -15.16 -11.39
C HIS A 9 2.48 -13.76 -11.67
N GLN A 10 1.76 -12.95 -12.44
CA GLN A 10 2.15 -11.58 -12.78
C GLN A 10 2.35 -10.71 -11.51
N TRP A 11 1.45 -10.83 -10.53
CA TRP A 11 1.59 -10.11 -9.26
C TRP A 11 2.84 -10.52 -8.47
N ARG A 12 3.20 -11.82 -8.46
CA ARG A 12 4.40 -12.30 -7.78
C ARG A 12 5.68 -11.81 -8.46
N VAL A 13 5.72 -11.78 -9.79
CA VAL A 13 6.86 -11.23 -10.53
C VAL A 13 6.99 -9.72 -10.30
N ALA A 14 5.88 -8.98 -10.35
CA ALA A 14 5.84 -7.57 -10.04
C ALA A 14 6.39 -7.26 -8.63
N LEU A 15 5.97 -8.03 -7.64
CA LEU A 15 6.45 -7.90 -6.26
C LEU A 15 7.97 -8.13 -6.16
N ARG A 16 8.48 -9.17 -6.82
CA ARG A 16 9.91 -9.46 -6.82
C ARG A 16 10.71 -8.31 -7.38
N LEU A 17 10.32 -7.78 -8.55
CA LEU A 17 11.00 -6.65 -9.19
C LEU A 17 11.03 -5.41 -8.28
N LEU A 18 9.90 -5.08 -7.64
CA LEU A 18 9.85 -3.94 -6.72
C LEU A 18 10.71 -4.13 -5.47
N ARG A 19 10.78 -5.33 -4.92
CA ARG A 19 11.65 -5.65 -3.78
C ARG A 19 13.13 -5.56 -4.15
N GLU A 20 13.51 -6.01 -5.34
CA GLU A 20 14.87 -5.85 -5.85
C GLU A 20 15.26 -4.37 -5.97
N ILE A 21 14.33 -3.51 -6.42
CA ILE A 21 14.55 -2.06 -6.50
C ILE A 21 14.66 -1.45 -5.10
N SER A 22 13.79 -1.84 -4.18
CA SER A 22 13.79 -1.33 -2.80
C SER A 22 15.03 -1.74 -2.00
N ALA A 23 15.69 -2.82 -2.39
CA ALA A 23 16.95 -3.27 -1.78
C ALA A 23 18.18 -2.47 -2.27
N LEU A 24 18.03 -1.65 -3.32
CA LEU A 24 19.09 -0.81 -3.84
C LEU A 24 19.07 0.57 -3.18
N GLU A 25 20.25 1.11 -2.87
CA GLU A 25 20.37 2.51 -2.44
C GLU A 25 19.77 3.47 -3.47
N PRO A 26 19.15 4.59 -3.03
CA PRO A 26 18.45 5.51 -3.93
C PRO A 26 19.29 6.05 -5.09
N ASP A 27 20.58 6.23 -4.89
CA ASP A 27 21.55 6.72 -5.85
C ASP A 27 22.41 5.62 -6.49
N ALA A 28 22.10 4.34 -6.25
CA ALA A 28 22.84 3.21 -6.79
C ALA A 28 22.84 3.23 -8.32
N ALA A 29 24.04 3.05 -8.89
CA ALA A 29 24.18 2.84 -10.32
C ALA A 29 23.35 1.60 -10.74
N GLY A 30 22.44 1.80 -11.69
CA GLY A 30 21.55 0.73 -12.19
C GLY A 30 20.15 0.71 -11.56
N ARG A 31 19.87 1.41 -10.45
CA ARG A 31 18.53 1.51 -9.90
C ARG A 31 17.52 2.02 -10.93
N ALA A 32 17.89 3.07 -11.68
CA ALA A 32 17.05 3.61 -12.75
C ALA A 32 16.73 2.56 -13.83
N GLY A 33 17.72 1.73 -14.21
CA GLY A 33 17.54 0.64 -15.17
C GLY A 33 16.57 -0.43 -14.65
N ARG A 34 16.68 -0.79 -13.36
CA ARG A 34 15.74 -1.73 -12.73
C ARG A 34 14.33 -1.17 -12.66
N ILE A 35 14.17 0.12 -12.41
CA ILE A 35 12.84 0.76 -12.44
C ILE A 35 12.26 0.72 -13.86
N GLN A 36 13.08 0.94 -14.90
CA GLN A 36 12.63 0.83 -16.29
C GLN A 36 12.23 -0.60 -16.66
N GLU A 37 12.96 -1.59 -16.19
CA GLU A 37 12.62 -3.01 -16.37
C GLU A 37 11.27 -3.34 -15.72
N ALA A 38 11.05 -2.91 -14.49
CA ALA A 38 9.77 -3.06 -13.79
C ALA A 38 8.64 -2.34 -14.53
N HIS A 39 8.88 -1.10 -15.00
CA HIS A 39 7.91 -0.35 -15.79
C HIS A 39 7.50 -1.12 -17.06
N ALA A 40 8.46 -1.63 -17.82
CA ALA A 40 8.20 -2.38 -19.04
C ALA A 40 7.38 -3.65 -18.76
N PHE A 41 7.73 -4.37 -17.69
CA PHE A 41 6.99 -5.55 -17.24
C PHE A 41 5.55 -5.20 -16.85
N PHE A 42 5.35 -4.16 -16.05
CA PHE A 42 4.01 -3.75 -15.61
C PHE A 42 3.15 -3.31 -16.80
N ALA A 43 3.70 -2.52 -17.73
CA ALA A 43 2.98 -2.04 -18.91
C ALA A 43 2.58 -3.16 -19.88
N GLY A 44 3.35 -4.26 -19.92
CA GLY A 44 3.08 -5.41 -20.79
C GLY A 44 2.44 -6.60 -20.09
N SER A 45 2.01 -6.45 -18.83
CA SER A 45 1.54 -7.58 -18.01
C SER A 45 0.17 -8.14 -18.41
N GLY A 46 -0.65 -7.38 -19.15
CA GLY A 46 -2.04 -7.73 -19.42
C GLY A 46 -2.96 -7.64 -18.19
N VAL A 47 -2.45 -7.14 -17.06
CA VAL A 47 -3.21 -6.92 -15.83
C VAL A 47 -3.48 -5.43 -15.67
N GLU A 48 -4.71 -5.01 -15.90
CA GLU A 48 -5.12 -3.59 -15.93
C GLU A 48 -4.59 -2.77 -14.73
N ARG A 49 -4.59 -3.36 -13.53
CA ARG A 49 -4.08 -2.69 -12.33
C ARG A 49 -2.57 -2.50 -12.34
N LEU A 50 -1.80 -3.47 -12.84
CA LEU A 50 -0.35 -3.34 -13.00
C LEU A 50 -0.03 -2.31 -14.07
N GLU A 51 -0.75 -2.29 -15.18
CA GLU A 51 -0.59 -1.29 -16.23
C GLU A 51 -0.85 0.14 -15.73
N LYS A 52 -1.84 0.32 -14.86
CA LYS A 52 -2.07 1.61 -14.18
C LYS A 52 -0.91 1.98 -13.25
N LEU A 53 -0.38 1.02 -12.49
CA LEU A 53 0.77 1.24 -11.60
C LEU A 53 2.07 1.51 -12.37
N ALA A 54 2.22 1.01 -13.60
CA ALA A 54 3.37 1.31 -14.46
C ALA A 54 3.61 2.82 -14.60
N ARG A 55 2.54 3.61 -14.70
CA ARG A 55 2.61 5.07 -14.87
C ARG A 55 3.27 5.79 -13.70
N LEU A 56 3.33 5.14 -12.54
CA LEU A 56 3.95 5.68 -11.33
C LEU A 56 5.45 5.35 -11.24
N LEU A 57 5.91 4.35 -12.03
CA LEU A 57 7.30 3.92 -12.03
C LEU A 57 8.13 4.86 -12.93
N THR A 58 8.85 5.76 -12.29
CA THR A 58 9.73 6.70 -12.99
C THR A 58 11.18 6.53 -12.53
N PRO A 59 12.18 6.65 -13.44
CA PRO A 59 13.59 6.42 -13.09
C PRO A 59 14.13 7.25 -11.93
N LYS A 60 13.49 8.38 -11.65
CA LYS A 60 13.89 9.33 -10.59
C LYS A 60 12.98 9.27 -9.36
N MET A 61 12.17 8.22 -9.25
CA MET A 61 11.24 8.11 -8.12
C MET A 61 11.98 7.99 -6.78
N THR A 62 11.43 8.63 -5.77
CA THR A 62 11.92 8.55 -4.40
C THR A 62 11.54 7.23 -3.77
N GLU A 63 12.17 6.89 -2.63
CA GLU A 63 11.82 5.69 -1.86
C GLU A 63 10.34 5.71 -1.41
N GLN A 64 9.84 6.85 -0.99
CA GLN A 64 8.43 7.00 -0.63
C GLN A 64 7.49 6.72 -1.81
N GLN A 65 7.86 7.19 -3.01
CA GLN A 65 7.08 6.92 -4.22
C GLN A 65 7.12 5.42 -4.58
N LEU A 66 8.28 4.78 -4.40
CA LEU A 66 8.41 3.34 -4.60
C LEU A 66 7.50 2.55 -3.63
N LEU A 67 7.49 2.93 -2.36
CA LEU A 67 6.61 2.30 -1.36
C LEU A 67 5.12 2.46 -1.68
N CYS A 68 4.71 3.57 -2.29
CA CYS A 68 3.34 3.75 -2.76
C CYS A 68 2.92 2.73 -3.84
N VAL A 69 3.88 2.18 -4.59
CA VAL A 69 3.63 1.11 -5.57
C VAL A 69 3.83 -0.26 -4.94
N LEU A 70 4.88 -0.44 -4.15
CA LEU A 70 5.25 -1.72 -3.53
C LEU A 70 4.14 -2.25 -2.59
N VAL A 71 3.64 -1.41 -1.70
CA VAL A 71 2.65 -1.83 -0.68
C VAL A 71 1.36 -2.38 -1.30
N PRO A 72 0.71 -1.73 -2.27
CA PRO A 72 -0.45 -2.31 -2.95
C PRO A 72 -0.15 -3.64 -3.65
N VAL A 73 1.01 -3.75 -4.31
CA VAL A 73 1.42 -4.97 -5.00
C VAL A 73 1.66 -6.11 -4.01
N GLU A 74 2.29 -5.83 -2.88
CA GLU A 74 2.53 -6.80 -1.80
C GLU A 74 1.22 -7.40 -1.28
N ARG A 75 0.23 -6.56 -1.01
CA ARG A 75 -1.08 -6.98 -0.52
C ARG A 75 -1.81 -7.89 -1.50
N VAL A 76 -1.84 -7.51 -2.78
CA VAL A 76 -2.47 -8.33 -3.80
C VAL A 76 -1.73 -9.66 -3.99
N ALA A 77 -0.40 -9.63 -3.99
CA ALA A 77 0.43 -10.84 -4.13
C ALA A 77 0.27 -11.80 -2.93
N ALA A 78 0.07 -11.28 -1.73
CA ALA A 78 -0.20 -12.05 -0.52
C ALA A 78 -1.60 -12.68 -0.50
N ARG A 79 -2.45 -12.42 -1.51
CA ARG A 79 -3.85 -12.81 -1.53
C ARG A 79 -4.63 -12.34 -0.29
N GLU A 80 -4.22 -11.24 0.29
CA GLU A 80 -5.04 -10.58 1.27
C GLU A 80 -6.37 -10.22 0.59
N ARG A 81 -7.40 -10.96 0.90
CA ARG A 81 -8.75 -10.54 0.60
C ARG A 81 -8.99 -9.33 1.49
N ILE A 82 -8.84 -8.15 0.91
CA ILE A 82 -9.34 -6.94 1.53
C ILE A 82 -10.85 -7.08 1.48
N THR A 83 -11.43 -7.53 2.58
CA THR A 83 -12.89 -7.59 2.75
C THR A 83 -13.40 -6.19 3.08
N ASP A 84 -14.70 -5.96 2.91
CA ASP A 84 -15.33 -4.70 3.32
C ASP A 84 -15.12 -4.44 4.83
N ALA A 85 -14.96 -5.49 5.63
CA ALA A 85 -14.54 -5.41 7.03
C ALA A 85 -13.15 -4.80 7.20
N ASP A 86 -12.20 -5.18 6.34
CA ASP A 86 -10.83 -4.63 6.37
C ASP A 86 -10.78 -3.18 5.88
N MET A 87 -11.79 -2.74 5.15
CA MET A 87 -11.95 -1.36 4.71
C MET A 87 -12.76 -0.50 5.70
N GLY A 88 -13.19 -1.07 6.83
CA GLY A 88 -13.98 -0.33 7.83
C GLY A 88 -15.39 0.05 7.35
N LEU A 89 -15.90 -0.63 6.31
CA LEU A 89 -17.22 -0.39 5.74
C LEU A 89 -18.35 -1.19 6.43
N LEU A 90 -18.01 -2.00 7.43
CA LEU A 90 -19.03 -2.60 8.28
C LEU A 90 -19.43 -1.58 9.34
N SER A 91 -20.68 -1.22 9.30
CA SER A 91 -21.36 -0.25 10.16
C SER A 91 -21.20 -0.55 11.66
N ALA A 92 -20.06 -0.19 12.22
CA ALA A 92 -19.98 0.12 13.64
C ALA A 92 -20.28 1.61 13.88
N ASP A 93 -20.89 2.27 12.92
CA ASP A 93 -21.25 3.68 12.94
C ASP A 93 -22.52 3.94 13.75
N SER A 94 -22.57 3.39 14.96
CA SER A 94 -23.38 3.99 16.01
C SER A 94 -22.53 5.09 16.66
N PRO A 95 -22.94 6.36 16.57
CA PRO A 95 -22.30 7.46 17.32
C PRO A 95 -22.27 7.21 18.84
N GLU A 96 -23.05 6.23 19.29
CA GLU A 96 -23.20 5.81 20.68
C GLU A 96 -22.08 4.86 21.16
N ALA A 97 -21.26 4.33 20.26
CA ALA A 97 -20.10 3.49 20.59
C ALA A 97 -18.82 4.30 20.90
N ALA A 98 -18.87 5.62 20.83
CA ALA A 98 -17.79 6.45 21.36
C ALA A 98 -17.72 6.25 22.88
N SER A 99 -16.91 5.27 23.29
CA SER A 99 -16.79 4.86 24.68
C SER A 99 -16.38 6.04 25.55
N ALA A 100 -17.07 6.20 26.67
CA ALA A 100 -16.77 7.19 27.70
C ALA A 100 -15.36 7.03 28.33
N ASP A 101 -14.66 5.97 28.00
CA ASP A 101 -13.34 5.59 28.53
C ASP A 101 -12.25 5.65 27.45
N ALA A 102 -12.06 6.80 26.82
CA ALA A 102 -10.94 6.98 25.91
C ALA A 102 -9.62 6.83 26.68
N PHE A 103 -8.74 5.96 26.19
CA PHE A 103 -7.39 5.84 26.73
C PHE A 103 -6.61 7.15 26.43
N PRO A 104 -5.86 7.71 27.39
CA PRO A 104 -5.17 9.01 27.20
C PRO A 104 -3.96 8.86 26.24
N LEU A 105 -4.21 8.38 25.05
CA LEU A 105 -3.24 8.18 23.96
C LEU A 105 -3.57 9.14 22.84
N ILE A 106 -2.60 9.96 22.48
CA ILE A 106 -2.65 10.80 21.27
C ILE A 106 -1.70 10.18 20.25
N LEU A 107 -2.21 9.85 19.09
CA LEU A 107 -1.42 9.39 17.95
C LEU A 107 -1.14 10.57 17.02
N ILE A 108 0.10 10.66 16.54
CA ILE A 108 0.50 11.66 15.54
C ILE A 108 0.94 10.91 14.28
N ALA A 109 0.19 11.10 13.22
CA ALA A 109 0.51 10.55 11.91
C ALA A 109 1.14 11.64 11.05
N ASP A 110 2.47 11.59 10.93
CA ASP A 110 3.25 12.57 10.19
C ASP A 110 3.57 12.05 8.79
N ASN A 111 3.25 12.86 7.78
CA ASN A 111 3.56 12.62 6.36
C ASN A 111 3.17 11.23 5.83
N ILE A 112 2.06 10.66 6.32
CA ILE A 112 1.54 9.38 5.84
C ILE A 112 0.69 9.60 4.60
N ARG A 113 1.23 9.25 3.45
CA ARG A 113 0.61 9.51 2.14
C ARG A 113 -0.30 8.40 1.62
N ALA A 114 -0.12 7.17 2.09
CA ALA A 114 -0.92 6.05 1.65
C ALA A 114 -2.26 6.03 2.40
N ALA A 115 -3.37 6.28 1.70
CA ALA A 115 -4.72 6.26 2.28
C ALA A 115 -5.04 4.94 3.01
N VAL A 116 -4.54 3.82 2.50
CA VAL A 116 -4.70 2.50 3.12
C VAL A 116 -3.99 2.42 4.49
N ASN A 117 -2.79 2.98 4.59
CA ASN A 117 -2.07 3.00 5.87
C ASN A 117 -2.79 3.92 6.86
N MET A 118 -3.30 5.04 6.38
CA MET A 118 -4.09 5.96 7.19
C MET A 118 -5.36 5.28 7.71
N GLY A 119 -6.11 4.59 6.85
CA GLY A 119 -7.29 3.81 7.27
C GLY A 119 -6.97 2.71 8.30
N GLY A 120 -5.79 2.07 8.18
CA GLY A 120 -5.31 1.12 9.19
C GLY A 120 -4.98 1.77 10.53
N ILE A 121 -4.43 2.99 10.52
CA ILE A 121 -4.13 3.76 11.73
C ILE A 121 -5.43 4.20 12.42
N PHE A 122 -6.40 4.72 11.66
CA PHE A 122 -7.70 5.11 12.21
C PHE A 122 -8.40 3.94 12.91
N ARG A 123 -8.47 2.78 12.27
CA ARG A 123 -9.06 1.57 12.86
C ARG A 123 -8.36 1.14 14.15
N LYS A 124 -7.03 1.18 14.17
CA LYS A 124 -6.27 0.83 15.37
C LYS A 124 -6.45 1.86 16.47
N ALA A 125 -6.46 3.15 16.12
CA ALA A 125 -6.71 4.22 17.08
C ALA A 125 -8.07 4.04 17.77
N GLU A 126 -9.10 3.75 16.97
CA GLU A 126 -10.45 3.47 17.48
C GLU A 126 -10.49 2.20 18.33
N PHE A 127 -9.90 1.09 17.85
CA PHE A 127 -9.86 -0.18 18.57
C PHE A 127 -9.21 -0.06 19.94
N PHE A 128 -8.15 0.74 20.05
CA PHE A 128 -7.45 0.99 21.32
C PHE A 128 -8.07 2.14 22.13
N GLY A 129 -9.15 2.73 21.65
CA GLY A 129 -9.79 3.85 22.34
C GLY A 129 -8.89 5.08 22.48
N ALA A 130 -8.07 5.37 21.47
CA ALA A 130 -7.19 6.53 21.49
C ALA A 130 -8.01 7.83 21.58
N GLN A 131 -7.56 8.75 22.45
CA GLN A 131 -8.22 10.02 22.69
C GLN A 131 -8.24 10.92 21.45
N ALA A 132 -7.16 10.92 20.67
CA ALA A 132 -7.04 11.74 19.47
C ALA A 132 -6.05 11.15 18.48
N LEU A 133 -6.27 11.46 17.19
CA LEU A 133 -5.33 11.21 16.10
C LEU A 133 -5.08 12.52 15.36
N TRP A 134 -3.85 12.97 15.34
CA TRP A 134 -3.42 14.17 14.64
C TRP A 134 -2.72 13.80 13.34
N LEU A 135 -3.12 14.47 12.27
CA LEU A 135 -2.56 14.30 10.94
C LEU A 135 -1.67 15.50 10.63
N CYS A 136 -0.40 15.24 10.32
CA CYS A 136 0.60 16.24 9.98
C CYS A 136 1.18 15.95 8.58
N GLY A 137 1.51 16.99 7.84
CA GLY A 137 2.16 16.88 6.53
C GLY A 137 1.44 17.51 5.37
#